data_7b220c09c05612e182f197dfc5a8b117
#
_entry.id   7b220c09c05612e182f197dfc5a8b117
#
_cell.length_a   1.000
_cell.length_b   1.000
_cell.length_c   1.000
_cell.angle_alpha   90.00
_cell.angle_beta   90.00
_cell.angle_gamma   90.00
#
_symmetry.space_group_name_H-M   'P 1'
#
loop_
_entity.id
_entity.type
_entity.pdbx_description
1 polymer ?
#
loop_
_entity_poly.entity_id
_entity_poly.type
_entity_poly.pdbx_seq_one_letter_code
_entity_poly.pdbx_strand_id
1 'polypeptide(L)'
;MSAKNKITKEECEQYTKYLEEMPQVLEDTLNLKEKCQYAASKLMNADSLLYIGRGLDYASSMEGSLKLKEISYIHSESYAAGELKHGTISLITENMPVIAVATQMDLVEKTISNIKEVKARGALVILVAAQEVEVEDGVADIIIRLPKTPQMFMPMTAAVPL
;
A
#
# COMPACT_ATOMS: atom_id res chain seq x y z
N MET A 1 5.37 -23.84 -12.35
CA MET A 1 5.67 -24.32 -10.97
C MET A 1 5.18 -25.74 -10.75
N SER A 2 3.99 -26.12 -11.16
CA SER A 2 3.46 -27.50 -11.05
C SER A 2 4.38 -28.52 -11.73
N ALA A 3 4.85 -28.25 -12.96
CA ALA A 3 5.75 -29.15 -13.69
C ALA A 3 7.12 -29.40 -13.00
N LYS A 4 7.46 -28.59 -11.96
CA LYS A 4 8.66 -28.76 -11.14
C LYS A 4 8.32 -29.28 -9.73
N ASN A 5 7.10 -29.75 -9.51
CA ASN A 5 6.57 -30.22 -8.22
C ASN A 5 6.77 -29.17 -7.06
N LYS A 6 6.67 -27.89 -7.40
CA LYS A 6 6.77 -26.79 -6.41
C LYS A 6 5.42 -26.40 -5.83
N ILE A 7 4.33 -26.74 -6.53
CA ILE A 7 2.94 -26.58 -6.10
C ILE A 7 2.15 -27.81 -6.54
N THR A 8 1.09 -28.13 -5.84
CA THR A 8 0.18 -29.22 -6.21
C THR A 8 -0.64 -28.85 -7.46
N LYS A 9 -1.32 -29.84 -8.02
CA LYS A 9 -2.22 -29.60 -9.16
C LYS A 9 -3.40 -28.72 -8.75
N GLU A 10 -3.96 -28.99 -7.57
CA GLU A 10 -5.06 -28.25 -6.97
C GLU A 10 -4.68 -26.78 -6.74
N GLU A 11 -3.49 -26.52 -6.16
CA GLU A 11 -2.99 -25.16 -6.01
C GLU A 11 -2.80 -24.46 -7.36
N CYS A 12 -2.31 -25.17 -8.36
CA CYS A 12 -2.16 -24.64 -9.71
C CYS A 12 -3.52 -24.23 -10.32
N GLU A 13 -4.52 -25.09 -10.19
CA GLU A 13 -5.89 -24.82 -10.67
C GLU A 13 -6.49 -23.62 -9.93
N GLN A 14 -6.27 -23.52 -8.62
CA GLN A 14 -6.74 -22.39 -7.83
C GLN A 14 -6.07 -21.06 -8.22
N TYR A 15 -4.75 -21.05 -8.42
CA TYR A 15 -4.05 -19.85 -8.90
C TYR A 15 -4.48 -19.43 -10.31
N THR A 16 -4.76 -20.41 -11.18
CA THR A 16 -5.31 -20.12 -12.52
C THR A 16 -6.67 -19.43 -12.41
N LYS A 17 -7.56 -19.95 -11.57
CA LYS A 17 -8.86 -19.34 -11.31
C LYS A 17 -8.73 -17.90 -10.78
N TYR A 18 -7.83 -17.66 -9.83
CA TYR A 18 -7.58 -16.30 -9.34
C TYR A 18 -7.10 -15.35 -10.44
N LEU A 19 -6.23 -15.82 -11.35
CA LEU A 19 -5.78 -15.02 -12.48
C LEU A 19 -6.92 -14.71 -13.47
N GLU A 20 -7.83 -15.65 -13.68
CA GLU A 20 -9.02 -15.44 -14.50
C GLU A 20 -10.00 -14.43 -13.90
N GLU A 21 -10.08 -14.35 -12.56
CA GLU A 21 -10.91 -13.39 -11.82
C GLU A 21 -10.26 -11.99 -11.73
N MET A 22 -8.94 -11.87 -11.90
CA MET A 22 -8.21 -10.59 -11.72
C MET A 22 -8.73 -9.43 -12.56
N PRO A 23 -9.18 -9.58 -13.83
CA PRO A 23 -9.72 -8.46 -14.58
C PRO A 23 -10.92 -7.80 -13.86
N GLN A 24 -11.82 -8.60 -13.28
CA GLN A 24 -12.96 -8.08 -12.53
C GLN A 24 -12.51 -7.39 -11.23
N VAL A 25 -11.56 -7.99 -10.50
CA VAL A 25 -11.01 -7.38 -9.27
C VAL A 25 -10.35 -6.03 -9.57
N LEU A 26 -9.64 -5.91 -10.69
CA LEU A 26 -9.04 -4.64 -11.11
C LEU A 26 -10.11 -3.62 -11.51
N GLU A 27 -11.16 -4.02 -12.21
CA GLU A 27 -12.30 -3.16 -12.53
C GLU A 27 -13.00 -2.66 -11.25
N ASP A 28 -13.22 -3.55 -10.29
CA ASP A 28 -13.77 -3.16 -8.98
C ASP A 28 -12.85 -2.18 -8.23
N THR A 29 -11.53 -2.32 -8.41
CA THR A 29 -10.55 -1.39 -7.81
C THR A 29 -10.66 0.01 -8.44
N LEU A 30 -11.00 0.13 -9.71
CA LEU A 30 -11.23 1.43 -10.36
C LEU A 30 -12.40 2.22 -9.74
N ASN A 31 -13.33 1.55 -9.06
CA ASN A 31 -14.42 2.21 -8.32
C ASN A 31 -13.90 3.00 -7.10
N LEU A 32 -12.64 2.83 -6.70
CA LEU A 32 -11.98 3.63 -5.67
C LEU A 32 -11.55 5.04 -6.14
N LYS A 33 -11.78 5.37 -7.40
CA LYS A 33 -11.34 6.61 -8.06
C LYS A 33 -11.63 7.86 -7.22
N GLU A 34 -12.83 8.01 -6.69
CA GLU A 34 -13.20 9.19 -5.90
C GLU A 34 -12.37 9.31 -4.61
N LYS A 35 -12.11 8.18 -3.93
CA LYS A 35 -11.25 8.17 -2.75
C LYS A 35 -9.80 8.50 -3.11
N CYS A 36 -9.29 7.98 -4.22
CA CYS A 36 -7.95 8.31 -4.71
C CYS A 36 -7.85 9.78 -5.08
N GLN A 37 -8.85 10.35 -5.75
CA GLN A 37 -8.91 11.80 -6.06
C GLN A 37 -8.93 12.65 -4.80
N TYR A 38 -9.70 12.24 -3.78
CA TYR A 38 -9.70 12.92 -2.49
C TYR A 38 -8.32 12.86 -1.82
N ALA A 39 -7.69 11.68 -1.79
CA ALA A 39 -6.34 11.52 -1.26
C ALA A 39 -5.33 12.40 -2.04
N ALA A 40 -5.36 12.35 -3.37
CA ALA A 40 -4.51 13.17 -4.24
C ALA A 40 -4.68 14.67 -3.98
N SER A 41 -5.91 15.13 -3.70
CA SER A 41 -6.17 16.54 -3.37
C SER A 41 -5.43 17.02 -2.12
N LYS A 42 -5.10 16.11 -1.19
CA LYS A 42 -4.32 16.41 0.02
C LYS A 42 -2.81 16.48 -0.25
N LEU A 43 -2.37 15.91 -1.37
CA LEU A 43 -0.97 15.84 -1.77
C LEU A 43 -0.53 16.98 -2.68
N MET A 44 -1.47 17.71 -3.29
CA MET A 44 -1.19 18.70 -4.35
C MET A 44 -0.18 19.79 -3.98
N ASN A 45 -0.08 20.13 -2.69
CA ASN A 45 0.82 21.17 -2.19
C ASN A 45 1.98 20.60 -1.36
N ALA A 46 2.21 19.29 -1.44
CA ALA A 46 3.30 18.66 -0.72
C ALA A 46 4.62 18.84 -1.50
N ASP A 47 5.65 19.30 -0.82
CA ASP A 47 7.01 19.38 -1.40
C ASP A 47 7.65 18.00 -1.52
N SER A 48 7.32 17.12 -0.57
CA SER A 48 7.80 15.75 -0.52
C SER A 48 6.82 14.85 0.22
N LEU A 49 6.92 13.53 -0.02
CA LEU A 49 6.17 12.53 0.72
C LEU A 49 6.93 11.21 0.82
N LEU A 50 6.54 10.40 1.77
CA LEU A 50 7.10 9.06 1.95
C LEU A 50 6.07 7.97 1.63
N TYR A 51 6.56 6.90 1.00
CA TYR A 51 5.85 5.63 0.93
C TYR A 51 6.45 4.65 1.92
N ILE A 52 5.61 3.89 2.60
CA ILE A 52 6.06 2.86 3.55
C ILE A 52 5.29 1.56 3.36
N GLY A 53 5.98 0.43 3.50
CA GLY A 53 5.39 -0.90 3.44
C GLY A 53 6.34 -1.95 3.97
N ARG A 54 5.87 -3.21 4.07
CA ARG A 54 6.68 -4.36 4.45
C ARG A 54 6.52 -5.48 3.44
N GLY A 55 7.58 -6.26 3.19
CA GLY A 55 7.53 -7.37 2.25
C GLY A 55 7.12 -6.92 0.84
N LEU A 56 6.08 -7.53 0.27
CA LEU A 56 5.55 -7.16 -1.05
C LEU A 56 4.97 -5.73 -1.07
N ASP A 57 4.42 -5.26 0.05
CA ASP A 57 3.90 -3.90 0.17
C ASP A 57 5.01 -2.85 0.04
N TYR A 58 6.24 -3.16 0.47
CA TYR A 58 7.39 -2.29 0.23
C TYR A 58 7.73 -2.21 -1.26
N ALA A 59 7.68 -3.33 -1.98
CA ALA A 59 7.88 -3.34 -3.43
C ALA A 59 6.81 -2.52 -4.15
N SER A 60 5.54 -2.66 -3.77
CA SER A 60 4.42 -1.84 -4.29
C SER A 60 4.62 -0.35 -3.96
N SER A 61 5.11 -0.03 -2.78
CA SER A 61 5.43 1.32 -2.35
C SER A 61 6.54 1.96 -3.19
N MET A 62 7.56 1.20 -3.59
CA MET A 62 8.61 1.68 -4.50
C MET A 62 8.05 2.04 -5.88
N GLU A 63 7.16 1.21 -6.42
CA GLU A 63 6.49 1.49 -7.69
C GLU A 63 5.58 2.72 -7.58
N GLY A 64 4.77 2.84 -6.53
CA GLY A 64 3.95 4.03 -6.27
C GLY A 64 4.79 5.31 -6.19
N SER A 65 5.90 5.28 -5.45
CA SER A 65 6.84 6.41 -5.37
C SER A 65 7.42 6.78 -6.73
N LEU A 66 7.77 5.78 -7.57
CA LEU A 66 8.27 6.02 -8.92
C LEU A 66 7.20 6.69 -9.79
N LYS A 67 5.97 6.15 -9.81
CA LYS A 67 4.86 6.70 -10.61
C LYS A 67 4.50 8.11 -10.19
N LEU A 68 4.46 8.39 -8.90
CA LEU A 68 4.20 9.74 -8.40
C LEU A 68 5.24 10.74 -8.91
N LYS A 69 6.53 10.40 -8.84
CA LYS A 69 7.61 11.27 -9.37
C LYS A 69 7.48 11.53 -10.86
N GLU A 70 7.14 10.50 -11.64
CA GLU A 70 6.98 10.60 -13.08
C GLU A 70 5.81 11.52 -13.49
N ILE A 71 4.72 11.52 -12.72
CA ILE A 71 3.48 12.22 -13.07
C ILE A 71 3.44 13.63 -12.47
N SER A 72 3.81 13.76 -11.18
CA SER A 72 3.58 14.99 -10.41
C SER A 72 4.83 15.84 -10.20
N TYR A 73 6.02 15.28 -10.40
CA TYR A 73 7.33 15.86 -10.05
C TYR A 73 7.52 16.12 -8.54
N ILE A 74 6.59 15.68 -7.70
CA ILE A 74 6.74 15.72 -6.23
C ILE A 74 7.86 14.75 -5.83
N HIS A 75 8.79 15.22 -5.01
CA HIS A 75 9.82 14.33 -4.47
C HIS A 75 9.20 13.26 -3.57
N SER A 76 9.51 12.01 -3.83
CA SER A 76 9.03 10.91 -3.00
C SER A 76 10.07 9.82 -2.83
N GLU A 77 10.09 9.24 -1.65
CA GLU A 77 10.94 8.10 -1.32
C GLU A 77 10.11 6.97 -0.73
N SER A 78 10.57 5.74 -0.93
CA SER A 78 9.93 4.56 -0.36
C SER A 78 10.88 3.90 0.63
N TYR A 79 10.38 3.59 1.83
CA TYR A 79 11.13 2.92 2.88
C TYR A 79 10.44 1.65 3.35
N ALA A 80 11.23 0.64 3.65
CA ALA A 80 10.73 -0.49 4.42
C ALA A 80 10.29 0.02 5.80
N ALA A 81 9.01 -0.17 6.15
CA ALA A 81 8.44 0.44 7.36
C ALA A 81 9.20 0.08 8.65
N GLY A 82 9.83 -1.10 8.70
CA GLY A 82 10.67 -1.51 9.81
C GLY A 82 11.97 -0.71 9.95
N GLU A 83 12.47 -0.13 8.86
CA GLU A 83 13.75 0.58 8.82
C GLU A 83 13.62 2.06 9.18
N LEU A 84 12.40 2.60 9.29
CA LEU A 84 12.17 4.01 9.62
C LEU A 84 12.89 4.44 10.91
N LYS A 85 12.91 3.57 11.92
CA LYS A 85 13.53 3.86 13.23
C LYS A 85 15.06 4.05 13.16
N HIS A 86 15.69 3.58 12.11
CA HIS A 86 17.13 3.68 11.96
C HIS A 86 17.61 5.05 11.42
N GLY A 87 16.73 6.03 11.37
CA GLY A 87 17.10 7.42 11.03
C GLY A 87 16.02 8.17 10.23
N THR A 88 15.47 7.56 9.20
CA THR A 88 14.58 8.23 8.24
C THR A 88 13.26 8.72 8.85
N ILE A 89 12.85 8.19 9.99
CA ILE A 89 11.69 8.71 10.74
C ILE A 89 11.88 10.17 11.19
N SER A 90 13.12 10.66 11.23
CA SER A 90 13.42 12.08 11.55
C SER A 90 12.98 13.04 10.44
N LEU A 91 12.79 12.54 9.21
CA LEU A 91 12.28 13.33 8.09
C LEU A 91 10.79 13.65 8.23
N ILE A 92 10.07 12.93 9.09
CA ILE A 92 8.64 13.12 9.30
C ILE A 92 8.41 14.38 10.11
N THR A 93 7.75 15.35 9.50
CA THR A 93 7.33 16.62 10.09
C THR A 93 5.81 16.72 10.13
N GLU A 94 5.31 17.74 10.79
CA GLU A 94 3.87 18.02 10.89
C GLU A 94 3.24 18.13 9.51
N ASN A 95 2.14 17.42 9.29
CA ASN A 95 1.39 17.32 8.02
C ASN A 95 2.17 16.75 6.82
N MET A 96 3.37 16.22 7.01
CA MET A 96 4.08 15.53 5.94
C MET A 96 3.27 14.31 5.49
N PRO A 97 2.95 14.15 4.18
CA PRO A 97 2.20 13.01 3.73
C PRO A 97 3.01 11.71 3.79
N VAL A 98 2.38 10.68 4.30
CA VAL A 98 2.91 9.32 4.31
C VAL A 98 1.86 8.38 3.71
N ILE A 99 2.19 7.73 2.61
CA ILE A 99 1.37 6.69 2.00
C ILE A 99 1.85 5.34 2.52
N ALA A 100 1.02 4.68 3.30
CA ALA A 100 1.31 3.38 3.88
C ALA A 100 0.56 2.28 3.14
N VAL A 101 1.23 1.18 2.82
CA VAL A 101 0.62 0.00 2.22
C VAL A 101 0.62 -1.14 3.24
N ALA A 102 -0.56 -1.72 3.50
CA ALA A 102 -0.78 -2.79 4.47
C ALA A 102 -1.73 -3.86 3.91
N THR A 103 -1.19 -4.73 3.06
CA THR A 103 -1.95 -5.82 2.42
C THR A 103 -1.47 -7.22 2.81
N GLN A 104 -0.29 -7.31 3.44
CA GLN A 104 0.30 -8.58 3.87
C GLN A 104 -0.19 -8.92 5.28
N MET A 105 -1.18 -9.82 5.40
CA MET A 105 -1.87 -10.13 6.67
C MET A 105 -0.92 -10.58 7.80
N ASP A 106 0.14 -11.29 7.47
CA ASP A 106 1.19 -11.75 8.40
C ASP A 106 2.11 -10.62 8.90
N LEU A 107 2.10 -9.46 8.24
CA LEU A 107 2.91 -8.29 8.55
C LEU A 107 2.08 -7.07 9.00
N VAL A 108 0.75 -7.17 8.92
CA VAL A 108 -0.17 -6.05 9.15
C VAL A 108 0.03 -5.40 10.53
N GLU A 109 0.10 -6.17 11.60
CA GLU A 109 0.29 -5.63 12.96
C GLU A 109 1.56 -4.79 13.07
N LYS A 110 2.66 -5.28 12.49
CA LYS A 110 3.94 -4.57 12.48
C LYS A 110 3.87 -3.30 11.62
N THR A 111 3.16 -3.35 10.50
CA THR A 111 2.95 -2.19 9.62
C THR A 111 2.10 -1.14 10.33
N ILE A 112 1.01 -1.52 10.97
CA ILE A 112 0.16 -0.63 11.76
C ILE A 112 0.95 0.02 12.91
N SER A 113 1.81 -0.74 13.61
CA SER A 113 2.69 -0.17 14.63
C SER A 113 3.59 0.93 14.06
N ASN A 114 4.19 0.73 12.88
CA ASN A 114 5.01 1.76 12.24
C ASN A 114 4.17 2.96 11.77
N ILE A 115 2.94 2.74 11.33
CA ILE A 115 2.00 3.82 10.96
C ILE A 115 1.69 4.68 12.19
N LYS A 116 1.40 4.06 13.35
CA LYS A 116 1.17 4.78 14.61
C LYS A 116 2.38 5.67 14.99
N GLU A 117 3.60 5.22 14.72
CA GLU A 117 4.82 6.00 15.00
C GLU A 117 4.95 7.23 14.11
N VAL A 118 4.71 7.11 12.81
CA VAL A 118 4.74 8.26 11.90
C VAL A 118 3.56 9.21 12.18
N LYS A 119 2.39 8.66 12.53
CA LYS A 119 1.22 9.44 12.94
C LYS A 119 1.48 10.25 14.21
N ALA A 120 2.16 9.68 15.21
CA ALA A 120 2.54 10.35 16.44
C ALA A 120 3.52 11.52 16.21
N ARG A 121 4.17 11.60 15.04
CA ARG A 121 5.02 12.72 14.62
C ARG A 121 4.27 13.78 13.81
N GLY A 122 2.95 13.65 13.68
CA GLY A 122 2.12 14.61 12.97
C GLY A 122 1.97 14.34 11.48
N ALA A 123 2.37 13.17 10.97
CA ALA A 123 2.19 12.83 9.56
C ALA A 123 0.72 12.84 9.14
N LEU A 124 0.46 13.27 7.92
CA LEU A 124 -0.80 13.02 7.21
C LEU A 124 -0.74 11.62 6.60
N VAL A 125 -1.44 10.66 7.19
CA VAL A 125 -1.36 9.25 6.79
C VAL A 125 -2.48 8.87 5.83
N ILE A 126 -2.10 8.38 4.65
CA ILE A 126 -2.99 7.72 3.68
C ILE A 126 -2.65 6.24 3.70
N LEU A 127 -3.60 5.40 4.10
CA LEU A 127 -3.42 3.97 4.22
C LEU A 127 -4.13 3.24 3.07
N VAL A 128 -3.37 2.51 2.27
CA VAL A 128 -3.88 1.54 1.30
C VAL A 128 -3.83 0.16 1.95
N ALA A 129 -4.98 -0.42 2.22
CA ALA A 129 -5.08 -1.66 3.00
C ALA A 129 -5.97 -2.70 2.32
N ALA A 130 -5.69 -3.98 2.54
CA ALA A 130 -6.60 -5.05 2.20
C ALA A 130 -7.93 -4.88 2.96
N GLN A 131 -9.02 -5.37 2.39
CA GLN A 131 -10.36 -5.22 2.96
C GLN A 131 -10.46 -5.78 4.38
N GLU A 132 -9.74 -6.86 4.65
CA GLU A 132 -9.76 -7.59 5.92
C GLU A 132 -8.93 -6.92 7.03
N VAL A 133 -8.12 -5.92 6.71
CA VAL A 133 -7.27 -5.25 7.71
C VAL A 133 -8.13 -4.40 8.63
N GLU A 134 -8.17 -4.75 9.90
CA GLU A 134 -8.78 -3.91 10.93
C GLU A 134 -7.85 -2.76 11.29
N VAL A 135 -8.41 -1.56 11.34
CA VAL A 135 -7.66 -0.33 11.65
C VAL A 135 -8.42 0.44 12.71
N GLU A 136 -7.76 0.71 13.83
CA GLU A 136 -8.29 1.54 14.90
C GLU A 136 -8.49 2.99 14.43
N ASP A 137 -9.44 3.69 15.03
CA ASP A 137 -9.68 5.11 14.74
C ASP A 137 -8.43 5.95 15.02
N GLY A 138 -8.16 6.90 14.15
CA GLY A 138 -7.02 7.82 14.28
C GLY A 138 -5.66 7.29 13.84
N VAL A 139 -5.56 6.04 13.41
CA VAL A 139 -4.29 5.47 12.85
C VAL A 139 -3.97 6.06 11.50
N ALA A 140 -4.98 6.34 10.68
CA ALA A 140 -4.81 6.97 9.38
C ALA A 140 -5.89 8.04 9.15
N ASP A 141 -5.54 9.07 8.38
CA ASP A 141 -6.46 10.16 8.04
C ASP A 141 -7.37 9.77 6.87
N ILE A 142 -6.84 8.97 5.95
CA ILE A 142 -7.57 8.46 4.80
C ILE A 142 -7.27 6.97 4.67
N ILE A 143 -8.30 6.14 4.49
CA ILE A 143 -8.16 4.71 4.29
C ILE A 143 -8.77 4.32 2.94
N ILE A 144 -7.95 3.77 2.05
CA ILE A 144 -8.35 3.19 0.77
C ILE A 144 -8.38 1.67 0.95
N ARG A 145 -9.57 1.08 0.90
CA ARG A 145 -9.78 -0.36 1.06
C ARG A 145 -9.75 -1.05 -0.29
N LEU A 146 -8.79 -1.94 -0.50
CA LEU A 146 -8.69 -2.74 -1.70
C LEU A 146 -9.73 -3.88 -1.69
N PRO A 147 -10.30 -4.26 -2.84
CA PRO A 147 -11.13 -5.45 -2.94
C PRO A 147 -10.39 -6.70 -2.46
N LYS A 148 -11.16 -7.68 -2.00
CA LYS A 148 -10.61 -8.96 -1.56
C LYS A 148 -9.83 -9.61 -2.70
N THR A 149 -8.56 -9.88 -2.45
CA THR A 149 -7.61 -10.43 -3.41
C THR A 149 -6.68 -11.40 -2.69
N PRO A 150 -6.35 -12.55 -3.28
CA PRO A 150 -5.32 -13.42 -2.70
C PRO A 150 -4.00 -12.68 -2.50
N GLN A 151 -3.34 -12.91 -1.37
CA GLN A 151 -2.17 -12.15 -0.93
C GLN A 151 -1.07 -12.03 -2.01
N MET A 152 -0.83 -13.10 -2.77
CA MET A 152 0.19 -13.09 -3.82
C MET A 152 -0.14 -12.19 -5.02
N PHE A 153 -1.43 -11.85 -5.21
CA PHE A 153 -1.90 -10.96 -6.28
C PHE A 153 -2.20 -9.53 -5.79
N MET A 154 -2.13 -9.28 -4.48
CA MET A 154 -2.32 -7.95 -3.89
C MET A 154 -1.46 -6.86 -4.52
N PRO A 155 -0.19 -7.08 -4.92
CA PRO A 155 0.58 -6.04 -5.59
C PRO A 155 -0.06 -5.53 -6.88
N MET A 156 -0.77 -6.40 -7.64
CA MET A 156 -1.49 -5.98 -8.85
C MET A 156 -2.66 -5.06 -8.52
N THR A 157 -3.42 -5.39 -7.46
CA THR A 157 -4.56 -4.59 -7.01
C THR A 157 -4.09 -3.29 -6.34
N ALA A 158 -3.02 -3.36 -5.54
CA ALA A 158 -2.47 -2.19 -4.85
C ALA A 158 -1.85 -1.17 -5.82
N ALA A 159 -1.32 -1.60 -6.96
CA ALA A 159 -0.74 -0.71 -7.96
C ALA A 159 -1.76 0.26 -8.60
N VAL A 160 -3.07 -0.05 -8.54
CA VAL A 160 -4.11 0.79 -9.15
C VAL A 160 -4.31 2.11 -8.40
N PRO A 161 -4.43 2.15 -7.05
CA PRO A 161 -4.60 3.39 -6.31
C PRO A 161 -3.29 4.12 -5.98
N LEU A 162 -2.12 3.49 -6.16
CA LEU A 162 -0.81 4.07 -5.85
C LEU A 162 -0.28 4.94 -6.98
#